data_b465377e8d904cb3fe45bb31463b2f72
#
_entry.id   b465377e8d904cb3fe45bb31463b2f72
#
_cell.length_a   1.000
_cell.length_b   1.000
_cell.length_c   1.000
_cell.angle_alpha   90.00
_cell.angle_beta   90.00
_cell.angle_gamma   90.00
#
_symmetry.space_group_name_H-M   'P 1'
#
loop_
_entity.id
_entity.type
_entity.pdbx_description
1 polymer ?
#
loop_
_entity_poly.entity_id
_entity_poly.type
_entity_poly.pdbx_seq_one_letter_code
_entity_poly.pdbx_strand_id
1 'polypeptide(L)'
;MITETYAISGMHCAACSSSVERVTGKLPGVIRSSVNLATARMVITYEEKELTQEQIIGKVERAGFGAILLHPEEMEAAEKKRFEEQETELKKQKKELILAFCFAVPLLYLSMGHMLPFPLPLPGFLDMMESPFSFAAAQLILTVPILILGRRFYVVGFRTLFKGHPNMDSLVALGTGSAFLYSLVMTVAILWEPSSVHSLYYESAAVVVTLIMCGKYMEARSKGKTGEAIRKLMELAPDTAELMLGGEPVEVPVETGLSGDGVTEIRSGLSPEDWVVVDAY
;
A
#
# COMPACT_ATOMS: atom_id res chain seq x y z
N MET A 1 31.74 -17.21 -0.20
CA MET A 1 30.34 -17.21 0.23
C MET A 1 30.04 -15.84 0.81
N ILE A 2 29.08 -15.11 0.26
CA ILE A 2 28.72 -13.75 0.68
C ILE A 2 27.19 -13.71 0.89
N THR A 3 26.75 -13.00 1.90
CA THR A 3 25.33 -12.73 2.15
C THR A 3 25.08 -11.23 1.97
N GLU A 4 24.15 -10.89 1.09
CA GLU A 4 23.81 -9.52 0.76
C GLU A 4 22.32 -9.29 0.88
N THR A 5 21.96 -8.05 1.18
CA THR A 5 20.57 -7.61 1.28
C THR A 5 20.25 -6.59 0.20
N TYR A 6 19.17 -6.85 -0.54
CA TYR A 6 18.68 -5.96 -1.59
C TYR A 6 17.30 -5.40 -1.24
N ALA A 7 17.11 -4.11 -1.49
CA ALA A 7 15.76 -3.52 -1.51
C ALA A 7 15.08 -3.87 -2.82
N ILE A 8 13.88 -4.46 -2.75
CA ILE A 8 13.10 -4.83 -3.93
C ILE A 8 11.90 -3.89 -4.07
N SER A 9 11.81 -3.22 -5.20
CA SER A 9 10.68 -2.34 -5.52
C SER A 9 9.70 -3.03 -6.48
N GLY A 10 8.41 -2.60 -6.43
CA GLY A 10 7.35 -3.13 -7.31
C GLY A 10 6.61 -4.36 -6.76
N MET A 11 6.95 -4.87 -5.56
CA MET A 11 6.21 -5.96 -4.93
C MET A 11 4.95 -5.43 -4.22
N HIS A 12 3.80 -6.01 -4.54
CA HIS A 12 2.52 -5.62 -3.92
C HIS A 12 1.74 -6.79 -3.33
N CYS A 13 2.18 -8.02 -3.54
CA CYS A 13 1.48 -9.23 -3.08
C CYS A 13 2.45 -10.39 -2.83
N ALA A 14 1.99 -11.40 -2.09
CA ALA A 14 2.78 -12.61 -1.78
C ALA A 14 3.27 -13.36 -3.05
N ALA A 15 2.48 -13.36 -4.12
CA ALA A 15 2.89 -13.94 -5.39
C ALA A 15 4.09 -13.20 -6.01
N CYS A 16 4.21 -11.90 -5.77
CA CYS A 16 5.35 -11.09 -6.23
C CYS A 16 6.63 -11.50 -5.50
N SER A 17 6.60 -11.59 -4.15
CA SER A 17 7.78 -12.01 -3.38
C SER A 17 8.22 -13.42 -3.73
N SER A 18 7.28 -14.37 -3.85
CA SER A 18 7.58 -15.73 -4.30
C SER A 18 8.14 -15.79 -5.73
N SER A 19 7.74 -14.86 -6.60
CA SER A 19 8.30 -14.79 -7.96
C SER A 19 9.75 -14.33 -7.94
N VAL A 20 10.09 -13.29 -7.16
CA VAL A 20 11.47 -12.80 -7.00
C VAL A 20 12.34 -13.90 -6.40
N GLU A 21 11.90 -14.52 -5.31
CA GLU A 21 12.62 -15.61 -4.64
C GLU A 21 12.91 -16.80 -5.57
N ARG A 22 11.92 -17.19 -6.37
CA ARG A 22 12.07 -18.28 -7.36
C ARG A 22 13.03 -17.96 -8.49
N VAL A 23 13.04 -16.70 -9.01
CA VAL A 23 13.92 -16.35 -10.12
C VAL A 23 15.37 -16.14 -9.68
N THR A 24 15.58 -15.63 -8.46
CA THR A 24 16.91 -15.44 -7.88
C THR A 24 17.48 -16.76 -7.33
N GLY A 25 16.68 -17.61 -6.71
CA GLY A 25 17.09 -18.93 -6.24
C GLY A 25 17.50 -19.91 -7.34
N LYS A 26 17.18 -19.62 -8.62
CA LYS A 26 17.62 -20.41 -9.79
C LYS A 26 18.94 -19.93 -10.41
N LEU A 27 19.53 -18.86 -9.88
CA LEU A 27 20.83 -18.40 -10.40
C LEU A 27 21.95 -19.37 -9.97
N PRO A 28 22.92 -19.63 -10.85
CA PRO A 28 24.09 -20.46 -10.48
C PRO A 28 24.83 -19.79 -9.33
N GLY A 29 25.34 -20.58 -8.40
CA GLY A 29 26.06 -20.09 -7.22
C GLY A 29 25.19 -19.58 -6.07
N VAL A 30 23.86 -19.49 -6.21
CA VAL A 30 22.96 -19.13 -5.12
C VAL A 30 22.71 -20.33 -4.20
N ILE A 31 22.99 -20.14 -2.92
CA ILE A 31 22.78 -21.14 -1.86
C ILE A 31 21.40 -20.94 -1.24
N ARG A 32 21.04 -19.68 -0.98
CA ARG A 32 19.76 -19.31 -0.38
C ARG A 32 19.31 -17.95 -0.89
N SER A 33 18.04 -17.83 -1.22
CA SER A 33 17.38 -16.55 -1.47
C SER A 33 16.07 -16.51 -0.66
N SER A 34 15.87 -15.47 0.09
CA SER A 34 14.66 -15.26 0.90
C SER A 34 14.15 -13.83 0.70
N VAL A 35 12.86 -13.69 0.42
CA VAL A 35 12.23 -12.41 0.11
C VAL A 35 11.13 -12.11 1.11
N ASN A 36 11.28 -11.00 1.82
CA ASN A 36 10.28 -10.52 2.76
C ASN A 36 9.44 -9.41 2.12
N LEU A 37 8.14 -9.68 1.93
CA LEU A 37 7.20 -8.73 1.35
C LEU A 37 6.95 -7.51 2.25
N ALA A 38 6.92 -7.69 3.58
CA ALA A 38 6.60 -6.62 4.52
C ALA A 38 7.71 -5.57 4.58
N THR A 39 8.97 -6.01 4.57
CA THR A 39 10.15 -5.12 4.56
C THR A 39 10.59 -4.75 3.14
N ALA A 40 10.02 -5.40 2.12
CA ALA A 40 10.43 -5.29 0.72
C ALA A 40 11.94 -5.57 0.52
N ARG A 41 12.48 -6.54 1.27
CA ARG A 41 13.90 -6.92 1.23
C ARG A 41 14.07 -8.34 0.72
N MET A 42 15.16 -8.56 0.00
CA MET A 42 15.67 -9.87 -0.38
C MET A 42 17.04 -10.07 0.28
N VAL A 43 17.17 -11.15 1.03
CA VAL A 43 18.46 -11.62 1.54
C VAL A 43 18.90 -12.78 0.67
N ILE A 44 20.07 -12.67 0.06
CA ILE A 44 20.61 -13.68 -0.84
C ILE A 44 22.03 -14.08 -0.39
N THR A 45 22.27 -15.38 -0.28
CA THR A 45 23.57 -15.97 0.02
C THR A 45 24.06 -16.70 -1.21
N TYR A 46 25.24 -16.35 -1.70
CA TYR A 46 25.79 -16.89 -2.95
C TYR A 46 27.31 -16.97 -2.94
N GLU A 47 27.87 -17.67 -3.92
CA GLU A 47 29.32 -17.73 -4.14
C GLU A 47 29.79 -16.62 -5.08
N GLU A 48 30.61 -15.70 -4.58
CA GLU A 48 31.11 -14.52 -5.30
C GLU A 48 31.88 -14.89 -6.59
N LYS A 49 32.46 -16.10 -6.63
CA LYS A 49 33.18 -16.58 -7.81
C LYS A 49 32.28 -16.94 -9.00
N GLU A 50 31.04 -17.27 -8.73
CA GLU A 50 30.09 -17.76 -9.75
C GLU A 50 29.03 -16.72 -10.11
N LEU A 51 28.72 -15.75 -9.24
CA LEU A 51 27.64 -14.81 -9.42
C LEU A 51 28.05 -13.40 -8.98
N THR A 52 27.70 -12.40 -9.79
CA THR A 52 27.94 -10.98 -9.49
C THR A 52 26.66 -10.26 -9.09
N GLN A 53 26.82 -9.14 -8.35
CA GLN A 53 25.69 -8.27 -7.94
C GLN A 53 24.87 -7.79 -9.14
N GLU A 54 25.53 -7.42 -10.24
CA GLU A 54 24.87 -6.96 -11.46
C GLU A 54 23.98 -8.03 -12.10
N GLN A 55 24.39 -9.29 -12.01
CA GLN A 55 23.60 -10.41 -12.52
C GLN A 55 22.35 -10.67 -11.66
N ILE A 56 22.46 -10.50 -10.34
CA ILE A 56 21.33 -10.58 -9.42
C ILE A 56 20.33 -9.46 -9.72
N ILE A 57 20.81 -8.21 -9.78
CA ILE A 57 19.98 -7.04 -10.09
C ILE A 57 19.31 -7.22 -11.46
N GLY A 58 20.07 -7.54 -12.50
CA GLY A 58 19.52 -7.73 -13.84
C GLY A 58 18.50 -8.88 -13.95
N LYS A 59 18.61 -9.91 -13.10
CA LYS A 59 17.61 -10.99 -13.05
C LYS A 59 16.30 -10.54 -12.43
N VAL A 60 16.37 -9.75 -11.35
CA VAL A 60 15.20 -9.17 -10.70
C VAL A 60 14.50 -8.15 -11.62
N GLU A 61 15.27 -7.33 -12.33
CA GLU A 61 14.73 -6.36 -13.30
C GLU A 61 14.00 -7.04 -14.47
N ARG A 62 14.56 -8.14 -14.99
CA ARG A 62 13.89 -8.94 -16.04
C ARG A 62 12.59 -9.57 -15.57
N ALA A 63 12.47 -9.83 -14.26
CA ALA A 63 11.22 -10.29 -13.66
C ALA A 63 10.19 -9.17 -13.43
N GLY A 64 10.54 -7.91 -13.76
CA GLY A 64 9.66 -6.75 -13.67
C GLY A 64 9.69 -6.02 -12.32
N PHE A 65 10.72 -6.27 -11.51
CA PHE A 65 10.93 -5.65 -10.21
C PHE A 65 12.24 -4.84 -10.22
N GLY A 66 12.36 -3.83 -9.33
CA GLY A 66 13.65 -3.15 -9.14
C GLY A 66 14.40 -3.78 -7.97
N ALA A 67 15.74 -3.84 -8.06
CA ALA A 67 16.62 -4.28 -6.98
C ALA A 67 17.77 -3.29 -6.78
N ILE A 68 18.05 -2.94 -5.52
CA ILE A 68 19.13 -2.04 -5.12
C ILE A 68 19.85 -2.72 -3.96
N LEU A 69 21.18 -2.86 -4.05
CA LEU A 69 22.00 -3.35 -2.94
C LEU A 69 21.92 -2.38 -1.77
N LEU A 70 21.69 -2.91 -0.58
CA LEU A 70 21.65 -2.13 0.66
C LEU A 70 22.95 -2.35 1.44
N HIS A 71 23.69 -1.28 1.68
CA HIS A 71 24.78 -1.29 2.65
C HIS A 71 24.20 -1.10 4.07
N PRO A 72 24.80 -1.69 5.11
CA PRO A 72 24.29 -1.62 6.49
C PRO A 72 24.02 -0.18 6.97
N GLU A 73 24.92 0.74 6.68
CA GLU A 73 24.80 2.15 7.06
C GLU A 73 23.67 2.90 6.32
N GLU A 74 23.32 2.44 5.10
CA GLU A 74 22.23 3.02 4.31
C GLU A 74 20.86 2.42 4.67
N MET A 75 20.86 1.28 5.37
CA MET A 75 19.63 0.56 5.69
C MET A 75 18.73 1.35 6.64
N GLU A 76 19.29 1.95 7.69
CA GLU A 76 18.52 2.77 8.65
C GLU A 76 17.99 4.05 8.01
N ALA A 77 18.82 4.74 7.22
CA ALA A 77 18.42 5.95 6.52
C ALA A 77 17.32 5.66 5.48
N ALA A 78 17.42 4.55 4.76
CA ALA A 78 16.41 4.13 3.77
C ALA A 78 15.10 3.70 4.45
N GLU A 79 15.15 3.06 5.62
CA GLU A 79 13.95 2.74 6.40
C GLU A 79 13.25 3.99 6.90
N LYS A 80 13.98 4.89 7.53
CA LYS A 80 13.42 6.15 8.04
C LYS A 80 12.73 6.94 6.93
N LYS A 81 13.38 7.04 5.77
CA LYS A 81 12.82 7.71 4.59
C LYS A 81 11.53 7.03 4.10
N ARG A 82 11.49 5.69 4.05
CA ARG A 82 10.28 4.94 3.68
C ARG A 82 9.13 5.17 4.66
N PHE A 83 9.41 5.21 5.95
CA PHE A 83 8.38 5.50 6.96
C PHE A 83 7.83 6.93 6.81
N GLU A 84 8.68 7.91 6.59
CA GLU A 84 8.27 9.29 6.35
C GLU A 84 7.42 9.42 5.07
N GLU A 85 7.80 8.73 3.99
CA GLU A 85 7.03 8.65 2.75
C GLU A 85 5.68 7.98 2.96
N GLN A 86 5.62 6.86 3.70
CA GLN A 86 4.37 6.17 4.03
C GLN A 86 3.46 7.02 4.89
N GLU A 87 3.99 7.72 5.88
CA GLU A 87 3.20 8.62 6.74
C GLU A 87 2.63 9.80 5.94
N THR A 88 3.43 10.35 5.03
CA THR A 88 3.01 11.43 4.15
C THR A 88 1.91 10.98 3.19
N GLU A 89 2.08 9.81 2.57
CA GLU A 89 1.05 9.21 1.71
C GLU A 89 -0.24 8.90 2.49
N LEU A 90 -0.14 8.41 3.73
CA LEU A 90 -1.30 8.14 4.58
C LEU A 90 -2.07 9.42 4.94
N LYS A 91 -1.34 10.51 5.26
CA LYS A 91 -1.94 11.83 5.51
C LYS A 91 -2.66 12.38 4.27
N LYS A 92 -2.08 12.19 3.09
CA LYS A 92 -2.67 12.57 1.80
C LYS A 92 -3.93 11.76 1.52
N GLN A 93 -3.87 10.43 1.62
CA GLN A 93 -5.03 9.55 1.42
C GLN A 93 -6.18 9.90 2.39
N LYS A 94 -5.88 10.23 3.65
CA LYS A 94 -6.88 10.71 4.61
C LYS A 94 -7.57 11.98 4.15
N LYS A 95 -6.82 12.98 3.66
CA LYS A 95 -7.39 14.24 3.15
C LYS A 95 -8.26 14.00 1.91
N GLU A 96 -7.79 13.20 0.95
CA GLU A 96 -8.55 12.83 -0.24
C GLU A 96 -9.84 12.10 0.12
N LEU A 97 -9.79 11.19 1.10
CA LEU A 97 -10.96 10.46 1.59
C LEU A 97 -11.99 11.38 2.26
N ILE A 98 -11.56 12.29 3.13
CA ILE A 98 -12.46 13.27 3.76
C ILE A 98 -13.15 14.12 2.70
N LEU A 99 -12.38 14.58 1.71
CA LEU A 99 -12.93 15.37 0.61
C LEU A 99 -13.93 14.57 -0.23
N ALA A 100 -13.64 13.28 -0.51
CA ALA A 100 -14.57 12.39 -1.21
C ALA A 100 -15.89 12.22 -0.42
N PHE A 101 -15.83 12.06 0.90
CA PHE A 101 -17.04 12.01 1.74
C PHE A 101 -17.82 13.33 1.73
N CYS A 102 -17.13 14.47 1.72
CA CYS A 102 -17.80 15.79 1.62
C CYS A 102 -18.65 15.94 0.35
N PHE A 103 -18.30 15.28 -0.74
CA PHE A 103 -19.09 15.25 -1.98
C PHE A 103 -20.08 14.07 -2.01
N ALA A 104 -19.69 12.90 -1.49
CA ALA A 104 -20.51 11.70 -1.55
C ALA A 104 -21.76 11.80 -0.65
N VAL A 105 -21.65 12.41 0.53
CA VAL A 105 -22.79 12.54 1.46
C VAL A 105 -23.89 13.44 0.87
N PRO A 106 -23.62 14.66 0.36
CA PRO A 106 -24.63 15.47 -0.33
C PRO A 106 -25.20 14.77 -1.57
N LEU A 107 -24.37 14.04 -2.33
CA LEU A 107 -24.83 13.28 -3.50
C LEU A 107 -25.81 12.18 -3.11
N LEU A 108 -25.50 11.39 -2.08
CA LEU A 108 -26.41 10.37 -1.56
C LEU A 108 -27.70 10.98 -1.04
N TYR A 109 -27.60 12.12 -0.35
CA TYR A 109 -28.78 12.83 0.13
C TYR A 109 -29.64 13.31 -1.04
N LEU A 110 -29.05 13.87 -2.09
CA LEU A 110 -29.76 14.33 -3.28
C LEU A 110 -30.50 13.16 -3.97
N SER A 111 -29.81 11.99 -4.12
CA SER A 111 -30.38 10.82 -4.80
C SER A 111 -31.42 10.08 -3.98
N MET A 112 -31.17 9.85 -2.69
CA MET A 112 -31.99 8.98 -1.83
C MET A 112 -32.67 9.71 -0.68
N GLY A 113 -32.46 11.02 -0.51
CA GLY A 113 -32.99 11.78 0.62
C GLY A 113 -34.50 11.78 0.74
N HIS A 114 -35.23 11.64 -0.38
CA HIS A 114 -36.68 11.54 -0.42
C HIS A 114 -37.23 10.23 0.24
N MET A 115 -36.36 9.20 0.37
CA MET A 115 -36.72 7.93 1.04
C MET A 115 -36.52 7.97 2.57
N LEU A 116 -35.91 9.04 3.11
CA LEU A 116 -35.68 9.18 4.55
C LEU A 116 -37.00 9.47 5.29
N PRO A 117 -37.16 8.98 6.57
CA PRO A 117 -38.34 9.24 7.38
C PRO A 117 -38.63 10.72 7.63
N PHE A 118 -37.58 11.56 7.59
CA PHE A 118 -37.63 13.02 7.73
C PHE A 118 -36.85 13.67 6.59
N PRO A 119 -37.44 13.78 5.38
CA PRO A 119 -36.77 14.38 4.25
C PRO A 119 -36.59 15.90 4.50
N LEU A 120 -35.36 16.39 4.40
CA LEU A 120 -35.14 17.83 4.37
C LEU A 120 -35.67 18.38 3.03
N PRO A 121 -36.39 19.52 3.03
CA PRO A 121 -36.91 20.07 1.79
C PRO A 121 -35.76 20.45 0.85
N LEU A 122 -35.77 19.87 -0.35
CA LEU A 122 -34.87 20.28 -1.43
C LEU A 122 -35.45 21.52 -2.10
N PRO A 123 -34.61 22.48 -2.53
CA PRO A 123 -35.08 23.57 -3.37
C PRO A 123 -35.70 23.03 -4.65
N GLY A 124 -36.79 23.62 -5.14
CA GLY A 124 -37.54 23.11 -6.30
C GLY A 124 -36.68 22.94 -7.59
N PHE A 125 -35.60 23.72 -7.72
CA PHE A 125 -34.65 23.55 -8.85
C PHE A 125 -33.78 22.29 -8.74
N LEU A 126 -33.75 21.62 -7.58
CA LEU A 126 -33.09 20.33 -7.33
C LEU A 126 -34.09 19.18 -7.16
N ASP A 127 -35.37 19.44 -7.37
CA ASP A 127 -36.40 18.41 -7.32
C ASP A 127 -36.35 17.57 -8.62
N MET A 128 -36.37 16.25 -8.44
CA MET A 128 -36.31 15.29 -9.53
C MET A 128 -37.51 15.41 -10.49
N MET A 129 -38.67 15.79 -9.97
CA MET A 129 -39.93 15.88 -10.73
C MET A 129 -40.10 17.27 -11.38
N GLU A 130 -39.72 18.35 -10.70
CA GLU A 130 -39.88 19.71 -11.21
C GLU A 130 -38.77 20.09 -12.20
N SER A 131 -37.54 19.64 -11.94
CA SER A 131 -36.35 20.03 -12.71
C SER A 131 -35.38 18.87 -12.95
N PRO A 132 -35.77 17.84 -13.75
CA PRO A 132 -34.98 16.62 -13.92
C PRO A 132 -33.56 16.86 -14.46
N PHE A 133 -33.37 17.82 -15.36
CA PHE A 133 -32.06 18.16 -15.89
C PHE A 133 -31.14 18.81 -14.84
N SER A 134 -31.65 19.75 -14.03
CA SER A 134 -30.89 20.40 -12.97
C SER A 134 -30.50 19.39 -11.87
N PHE A 135 -31.39 18.43 -11.58
CA PHE A 135 -31.13 17.31 -10.67
C PHE A 135 -29.99 16.43 -11.17
N ALA A 136 -30.01 16.03 -12.44
CA ALA A 136 -28.95 15.25 -13.07
C ALA A 136 -27.63 16.01 -13.15
N ALA A 137 -27.66 17.30 -13.48
CA ALA A 137 -26.49 18.16 -13.52
C ALA A 137 -25.84 18.32 -12.12
N ALA A 138 -26.65 18.48 -11.08
CA ALA A 138 -26.16 18.54 -9.69
C ALA A 138 -25.46 17.23 -9.29
N GLN A 139 -26.04 16.07 -9.61
CA GLN A 139 -25.39 14.78 -9.38
C GLN A 139 -24.07 14.64 -10.14
N LEU A 140 -24.02 15.06 -11.41
CA LEU A 140 -22.79 15.06 -12.21
C LEU A 140 -21.71 15.94 -11.57
N ILE A 141 -22.06 17.18 -11.16
CA ILE A 141 -21.12 18.13 -10.53
C ILE A 141 -20.55 17.55 -9.23
N LEU A 142 -21.35 16.85 -8.43
CA LEU A 142 -20.89 16.22 -7.17
C LEU A 142 -20.08 14.95 -7.42
N THR A 143 -20.36 14.21 -8.49
CA THR A 143 -19.66 12.95 -8.83
C THR A 143 -18.28 13.17 -9.41
N VAL A 144 -18.10 14.15 -10.31
CA VAL A 144 -16.83 14.42 -11.00
C VAL A 144 -15.66 14.61 -10.04
N PRO A 145 -15.73 15.41 -8.97
CA PRO A 145 -14.65 15.53 -7.99
C PRO A 145 -14.25 14.19 -7.36
N ILE A 146 -15.22 13.33 -7.05
CA ILE A 146 -14.96 12.02 -6.46
C ILE A 146 -14.18 11.13 -7.44
N LEU A 147 -14.56 11.13 -8.72
CA LEU A 147 -13.83 10.37 -9.75
C LEU A 147 -12.41 10.92 -9.95
N ILE A 148 -12.22 12.23 -9.87
CA ILE A 148 -10.89 12.86 -9.96
C ILE A 148 -10.03 12.46 -8.76
N LEU A 149 -10.56 12.43 -7.55
CA LEU A 149 -9.86 11.95 -6.36
C LEU A 149 -9.50 10.46 -6.51
N GLY A 150 -10.41 9.64 -7.06
CA GLY A 150 -10.21 8.23 -7.37
C GLY A 150 -9.45 7.94 -8.66
N ARG A 151 -8.86 8.95 -9.34
CA ARG A 151 -8.20 8.77 -10.67
C ARG A 151 -7.19 7.64 -10.74
N ARG A 152 -6.54 7.31 -9.62
CA ARG A 152 -5.56 6.22 -9.54
C ARG A 152 -6.17 4.88 -9.95
N PHE A 153 -7.40 4.59 -9.51
CA PHE A 153 -8.10 3.35 -9.86
C PHE A 153 -8.34 3.25 -11.37
N TYR A 154 -8.69 4.35 -12.02
CA TYR A 154 -8.92 4.39 -13.47
C TYR A 154 -7.62 4.23 -14.26
N VAL A 155 -6.58 4.99 -13.89
CA VAL A 155 -5.27 4.94 -14.58
C VAL A 155 -4.63 3.56 -14.44
N VAL A 156 -4.59 3.01 -13.24
CA VAL A 156 -4.00 1.68 -12.98
C VAL A 156 -4.90 0.60 -13.57
N GLY A 157 -6.22 0.69 -13.34
CA GLY A 157 -7.19 -0.30 -13.78
C GLY A 157 -7.22 -0.49 -15.27
N PHE A 158 -7.32 0.58 -16.07
CA PHE A 158 -7.29 0.50 -17.53
C PHE A 158 -5.92 0.07 -18.06
N ARG A 159 -4.82 0.56 -17.46
CA ARG A 159 -3.47 0.14 -17.87
C ARG A 159 -3.26 -1.36 -17.71
N THR A 160 -3.67 -1.95 -16.59
CA THR A 160 -3.51 -3.39 -16.33
C THR A 160 -4.48 -4.22 -17.18
N LEU A 161 -5.68 -3.71 -17.41
CA LEU A 161 -6.65 -4.34 -18.29
C LEU A 161 -6.12 -4.47 -19.74
N PHE A 162 -5.61 -3.37 -20.31
CA PHE A 162 -5.05 -3.38 -21.68
C PHE A 162 -3.76 -4.19 -21.81
N LYS A 163 -3.04 -4.42 -20.71
CA LYS A 163 -1.87 -5.31 -20.69
C LYS A 163 -2.22 -6.79 -20.53
N GLY A 164 -3.52 -7.15 -20.43
CA GLY A 164 -3.97 -8.53 -20.29
C GLY A 164 -3.81 -9.10 -18.87
N HIS A 165 -3.55 -8.26 -17.87
CA HIS A 165 -3.42 -8.64 -16.46
C HIS A 165 -4.42 -7.86 -15.58
N PRO A 166 -5.75 -8.08 -15.76
CA PRO A 166 -6.76 -7.36 -15.00
C PRO A 166 -6.61 -7.60 -13.50
N ASN A 167 -6.80 -6.56 -12.71
CA ASN A 167 -6.76 -6.58 -11.26
C ASN A 167 -8.05 -5.99 -10.65
N MET A 168 -8.10 -5.87 -9.32
CA MET A 168 -9.24 -5.26 -8.63
C MET A 168 -9.53 -3.83 -9.14
N ASP A 169 -8.50 -3.05 -9.43
CA ASP A 169 -8.65 -1.68 -9.93
C ASP A 169 -9.28 -1.67 -11.33
N SER A 170 -9.00 -2.70 -12.16
CA SER A 170 -9.62 -2.87 -13.49
C SER A 170 -11.12 -3.10 -13.39
N LEU A 171 -11.56 -3.92 -12.43
CA LEU A 171 -12.98 -4.17 -12.20
C LEU A 171 -13.70 -2.90 -11.74
N VAL A 172 -13.08 -2.16 -10.82
CA VAL A 172 -13.61 -0.88 -10.33
C VAL A 172 -13.71 0.13 -11.46
N ALA A 173 -12.65 0.28 -12.26
CA ALA A 173 -12.61 1.23 -13.38
C ALA A 173 -13.67 0.92 -14.44
N LEU A 174 -13.88 -0.35 -14.77
CA LEU A 174 -14.93 -0.78 -15.69
C LEU A 174 -16.33 -0.53 -15.13
N GLY A 175 -16.61 -1.00 -13.90
CA GLY A 175 -17.95 -0.91 -13.31
C GLY A 175 -18.39 0.53 -13.09
N THR A 176 -17.55 1.32 -12.38
CA THR A 176 -17.89 2.72 -12.09
C THR A 176 -17.80 3.62 -13.31
N GLY A 177 -16.85 3.35 -14.22
CA GLY A 177 -16.74 4.05 -15.50
C GLY A 177 -17.95 3.82 -16.39
N SER A 178 -18.45 2.58 -16.49
CA SER A 178 -19.68 2.26 -17.25
C SER A 178 -20.90 2.94 -16.65
N ALA A 179 -21.06 2.92 -15.32
CA ALA A 179 -22.16 3.59 -14.62
C ALA A 179 -22.13 5.10 -14.86
N PHE A 180 -20.96 5.73 -14.80
CA PHE A 180 -20.79 7.15 -15.05
C PHE A 180 -21.11 7.51 -16.52
N LEU A 181 -20.55 6.78 -17.48
CA LEU A 181 -20.79 7.02 -18.90
C LEU A 181 -22.27 6.83 -19.27
N TYR A 182 -22.88 5.77 -18.76
CA TYR A 182 -24.32 5.53 -18.95
C TYR A 182 -25.14 6.70 -18.41
N SER A 183 -24.87 7.16 -17.18
CA SER A 183 -25.57 8.28 -16.57
C SER A 183 -25.36 9.58 -17.34
N LEU A 184 -24.17 9.78 -17.91
CA LEU A 184 -23.89 10.92 -18.78
C LEU A 184 -24.77 10.93 -20.02
N VAL A 185 -24.93 9.77 -20.66
CA VAL A 185 -25.84 9.60 -21.83
C VAL A 185 -27.28 9.86 -21.41
N MET A 186 -27.72 9.32 -20.27
CA MET A 186 -29.07 9.54 -19.73
C MET A 186 -29.32 11.01 -19.35
N THR A 187 -28.32 11.72 -18.85
CA THR A 187 -28.42 13.17 -18.58
C THR A 187 -28.70 13.96 -19.87
N VAL A 188 -28.11 13.55 -20.99
CA VAL A 188 -28.42 14.17 -22.29
C VAL A 188 -29.81 13.73 -22.76
N ALA A 189 -30.20 12.47 -22.55
CA ALA A 189 -31.50 11.95 -22.94
C ALA A 189 -32.68 12.65 -22.21
N ILE A 190 -32.48 13.16 -21.00
CA ILE A 190 -33.46 13.95 -20.24
C ILE A 190 -34.00 15.16 -21.05
N LEU A 191 -33.20 15.71 -21.95
CA LEU A 191 -33.62 16.83 -22.81
C LEU A 191 -34.75 16.49 -23.75
N TRP A 192 -34.90 15.20 -24.09
CA TRP A 192 -35.98 14.69 -24.97
C TRP A 192 -37.01 13.89 -24.19
N GLU A 193 -36.56 13.16 -23.17
CA GLU A 193 -37.39 12.27 -22.37
C GLU A 193 -37.09 12.46 -20.87
N PRO A 194 -37.88 13.30 -20.17
CA PRO A 194 -37.65 13.60 -18.73
C PRO A 194 -37.66 12.36 -17.83
N SER A 195 -38.36 11.30 -18.19
CA SER A 195 -38.40 10.04 -17.44
C SER A 195 -37.04 9.34 -17.31
N SER A 196 -36.06 9.67 -18.18
CA SER A 196 -34.68 9.16 -18.12
C SER A 196 -33.96 9.52 -16.84
N VAL A 197 -34.44 10.48 -16.05
CA VAL A 197 -33.89 10.87 -14.75
C VAL A 197 -33.89 9.71 -13.73
N HIS A 198 -34.81 8.76 -13.84
CA HIS A 198 -34.88 7.57 -12.98
C HIS A 198 -33.80 6.53 -13.29
N SER A 199 -33.03 6.69 -14.38
CA SER A 199 -32.01 5.75 -14.84
C SER A 199 -30.58 6.27 -14.62
N LEU A 200 -30.39 7.18 -13.67
CA LEU A 200 -29.08 7.72 -13.32
C LEU A 200 -28.41 6.80 -12.27
N TYR A 201 -27.09 6.61 -12.41
CA TYR A 201 -26.24 5.80 -11.55
C TYR A 201 -25.00 6.57 -11.06
N TYR A 202 -25.06 7.90 -11.02
CA TYR A 202 -23.96 8.74 -10.57
C TYR A 202 -23.59 8.45 -9.11
N GLU A 203 -24.60 8.32 -8.24
CA GLU A 203 -24.41 8.01 -6.82
C GLU A 203 -23.75 6.64 -6.64
N SER A 204 -24.16 5.65 -7.42
CA SER A 204 -23.58 4.29 -7.35
C SER A 204 -22.10 4.30 -7.69
N ALA A 205 -21.71 5.00 -8.78
CA ALA A 205 -20.31 5.15 -9.16
C ALA A 205 -19.50 5.87 -8.08
N ALA A 206 -20.02 6.98 -7.55
CA ALA A 206 -19.36 7.80 -6.53
C ALA A 206 -19.20 7.04 -5.20
N VAL A 207 -20.25 6.36 -4.74
CA VAL A 207 -20.23 5.59 -3.48
C VAL A 207 -19.22 4.44 -3.56
N VAL A 208 -19.23 3.67 -4.65
CA VAL A 208 -18.27 2.57 -4.84
C VAL A 208 -16.83 3.09 -4.79
N VAL A 209 -16.50 4.16 -5.51
CA VAL A 209 -15.15 4.76 -5.48
C VAL A 209 -14.79 5.22 -4.07
N THR A 210 -15.70 5.93 -3.38
CA THR A 210 -15.46 6.43 -2.02
C THR A 210 -15.23 5.30 -1.01
N LEU A 211 -16.03 4.22 -1.07
CA LEU A 211 -15.86 3.05 -0.19
C LEU A 211 -14.55 2.31 -0.47
N ILE A 212 -14.13 2.20 -1.72
CA ILE A 212 -12.85 1.59 -2.06
C ILE A 212 -11.69 2.45 -1.55
N MET A 213 -11.78 3.78 -1.69
CA MET A 213 -10.79 4.70 -1.09
C MET A 213 -10.72 4.52 0.43
N CYS A 214 -11.88 4.38 1.10
CA CYS A 214 -11.95 4.10 2.54
C CYS A 214 -11.27 2.77 2.88
N GLY A 215 -11.58 1.70 2.16
CA GLY A 215 -10.94 0.38 2.34
C GLY A 215 -9.42 0.43 2.16
N LYS A 216 -8.92 1.13 1.14
CA LYS A 216 -7.49 1.31 0.89
C LYS A 216 -6.79 2.13 1.98
N TYR A 217 -7.44 3.17 2.48
CA TYR A 217 -6.92 3.94 3.62
C TYR A 217 -6.84 3.07 4.89
N MET A 218 -7.87 2.27 5.18
CA MET A 218 -7.86 1.37 6.35
C MET A 218 -6.77 0.30 6.23
N GLU A 219 -6.59 -0.27 5.05
CA GLU A 219 -5.51 -1.23 4.74
C GLU A 219 -4.13 -0.61 4.99
N ALA A 220 -3.89 0.57 4.42
CA ALA A 220 -2.62 1.29 4.57
C ALA A 220 -2.34 1.64 6.04
N ARG A 221 -3.36 2.10 6.78
CA ARG A 221 -3.25 2.42 8.20
C ARG A 221 -2.94 1.20 9.07
N SER A 222 -3.55 0.06 8.79
CA SER A 222 -3.28 -1.19 9.53
C SER A 222 -1.86 -1.68 9.29
N LYS A 223 -1.40 -1.66 8.04
CA LYS A 223 -0.02 -2.05 7.70
C LYS A 223 1.02 -1.14 8.37
N GLY A 224 0.78 0.16 8.41
CA GLY A 224 1.66 1.12 9.07
C GLY A 224 1.81 0.87 10.57
N LYS A 225 0.71 0.56 11.28
CA LYS A 225 0.75 0.26 12.73
C LYS A 225 1.55 -1.00 13.06
N THR A 226 1.45 -2.03 12.23
CA THR A 226 2.20 -3.27 12.43
C THR A 226 3.71 -3.03 12.26
N GLY A 227 4.11 -2.25 11.26
CA GLY A 227 5.52 -1.86 11.06
C GLY A 227 6.08 -1.03 12.23
N GLU A 228 5.31 -0.08 12.76
CA GLU A 228 5.71 0.73 13.92
C GLU A 228 5.89 -0.12 15.19
N ALA A 229 5.02 -1.10 15.42
CA ALA A 229 5.13 -1.99 16.58
C ALA A 229 6.40 -2.86 16.51
N ILE A 230 6.71 -3.40 15.32
CA ILE A 230 7.94 -4.18 15.11
C ILE A 230 9.17 -3.30 15.33
N ARG A 231 9.18 -2.07 14.83
CA ARG A 231 10.30 -1.14 15.03
C ARG A 231 10.52 -0.82 16.51
N LYS A 232 9.46 -0.54 17.27
CA LYS A 232 9.56 -0.30 18.72
C LYS A 232 10.13 -1.49 19.48
N LEU A 233 9.85 -2.71 19.04
CA LEU A 233 10.45 -3.92 19.61
C LEU A 233 11.94 -4.03 19.23
N MET A 234 12.32 -3.64 18.03
CA MET A 234 13.73 -3.59 17.61
C MET A 234 14.52 -2.48 18.33
N GLU A 235 13.91 -1.33 18.60
CA GLU A 235 14.50 -0.23 19.38
C GLU A 235 14.69 -0.59 20.88
N LEU A 236 14.01 -1.64 21.35
CA LEU A 236 14.19 -2.16 22.71
C LEU A 236 15.30 -3.22 22.79
N ALA A 237 15.84 -3.67 21.65
CA ALA A 237 17.00 -4.55 21.66
C ALA A 237 18.22 -3.77 22.16
N PRO A 238 18.97 -4.28 23.16
CA PRO A 238 20.13 -3.57 23.68
C PRO A 238 21.24 -3.49 22.61
N ASP A 239 21.78 -2.29 22.44
CA ASP A 239 22.92 -2.03 21.57
C ASP A 239 24.28 -2.41 22.21
N THR A 240 24.25 -2.82 23.49
CA THR A 240 25.41 -3.20 24.27
C THR A 240 25.19 -4.52 25.00
N ALA A 241 26.25 -5.31 25.15
CA ALA A 241 26.28 -6.49 25.98
C ALA A 241 27.38 -6.33 27.06
N GLU A 242 27.14 -6.84 28.26
CA GLU A 242 28.15 -6.90 29.28
C GLU A 242 29.00 -8.15 29.14
N LEU A 243 30.27 -7.96 28.83
CA LEU A 243 31.27 -9.01 28.65
C LEU A 243 32.10 -9.19 29.92
N MET A 244 32.26 -10.41 30.40
CA MET A 244 33.13 -10.70 31.56
C MET A 244 34.60 -10.75 31.15
N LEU A 245 35.33 -9.64 31.33
CA LEU A 245 36.75 -9.56 31.05
C LEU A 245 37.54 -9.54 32.37
N GLY A 246 38.28 -10.61 32.64
CA GLY A 246 39.11 -10.67 33.86
C GLY A 246 38.35 -10.73 35.19
N GLY A 247 37.04 -11.01 35.16
CA GLY A 247 36.17 -11.07 36.32
C GLY A 247 35.38 -9.78 36.61
N GLU A 248 35.52 -8.76 35.77
CA GLU A 248 34.71 -7.53 35.81
C GLU A 248 33.83 -7.42 34.57
N PRO A 249 32.56 -6.96 34.71
CA PRO A 249 31.67 -6.71 33.59
C PRO A 249 32.11 -5.44 32.83
N VAL A 250 32.29 -5.56 31.51
CA VAL A 250 32.63 -4.44 30.64
C VAL A 250 31.58 -4.35 29.56
N GLU A 251 30.97 -3.18 29.40
CA GLU A 251 30.02 -2.92 28.30
C GLU A 251 30.74 -2.89 26.95
N VAL A 252 30.29 -3.73 26.01
CA VAL A 252 30.77 -3.76 24.62
C VAL A 252 29.62 -3.52 23.67
N PRO A 253 29.79 -2.72 22.64
CA PRO A 253 28.78 -2.54 21.61
C PRO A 253 28.55 -3.86 20.86
N VAL A 254 27.29 -4.24 20.69
CA VAL A 254 26.91 -5.44 19.97
C VAL A 254 25.82 -5.12 18.95
N GLU A 255 25.88 -5.76 17.79
CA GLU A 255 24.76 -5.76 16.86
C GLU A 255 23.90 -6.99 17.13
N THR A 256 22.67 -6.76 17.57
CA THR A 256 21.68 -7.82 17.77
C THR A 256 20.94 -8.13 16.47
N GLY A 257 20.54 -9.37 16.28
CA GLY A 257 19.70 -9.83 15.17
C GLY A 257 18.27 -10.15 15.62
N LEU A 258 17.80 -11.34 15.24
CA LEU A 258 16.47 -11.80 15.63
C LEU A 258 16.45 -12.19 17.12
N SER A 259 15.41 -11.74 17.84
CA SER A 259 15.18 -12.12 19.23
C SER A 259 13.84 -12.88 19.33
N GLY A 260 13.83 -13.99 20.05
CA GLY A 260 12.62 -14.79 20.28
C GLY A 260 12.89 -15.92 21.27
N ASP A 261 11.87 -16.33 22.02
CA ASP A 261 11.91 -17.44 22.99
C ASP A 261 13.07 -17.37 24.00
N GLY A 262 13.44 -16.15 24.44
CA GLY A 262 14.53 -15.92 25.40
C GLY A 262 15.93 -16.04 24.80
N VAL A 263 16.04 -16.09 23.47
CA VAL A 263 17.32 -16.14 22.74
C VAL A 263 17.40 -14.93 21.79
N THR A 264 18.54 -14.26 21.79
CA THR A 264 18.83 -13.14 20.88
C THR A 264 20.06 -13.48 20.03
N GLU A 265 19.92 -13.37 18.72
CA GLU A 265 21.03 -13.50 17.77
C GLU A 265 21.97 -12.32 17.93
N ILE A 266 23.26 -12.55 18.11
CA ILE A 266 24.31 -11.54 18.06
C ILE A 266 25.02 -11.65 16.71
N ARG A 267 25.00 -10.59 15.91
CA ARG A 267 25.61 -10.54 14.57
C ARG A 267 27.06 -10.10 14.58
N SER A 268 27.38 -9.18 15.48
CA SER A 268 28.74 -8.67 15.64
C SER A 268 28.97 -8.15 17.06
N GLY A 269 30.23 -7.96 17.44
CA GLY A 269 30.64 -7.44 18.75
C GLY A 269 30.98 -8.49 19.79
N LEU A 270 30.66 -9.78 19.58
CA LEU A 270 31.02 -10.88 20.47
C LEU A 270 31.66 -12.04 19.67
N SER A 271 32.56 -12.76 20.34
CA SER A 271 33.11 -14.04 19.88
C SER A 271 32.37 -15.21 20.51
N PRO A 272 32.33 -16.40 19.87
CA PRO A 272 31.63 -17.59 20.43
C PRO A 272 32.18 -18.08 21.78
N GLU A 273 33.35 -17.63 22.17
CA GLU A 273 34.05 -18.00 23.41
C GLU A 273 33.86 -16.96 24.52
N ASP A 274 33.18 -15.85 24.25
CA ASP A 274 32.96 -14.76 25.19
C ASP A 274 31.88 -15.12 26.23
N TRP A 275 32.11 -14.75 27.47
CA TRP A 275 31.15 -14.92 28.58
C TRP A 275 30.35 -13.63 28.76
N VAL A 276 29.06 -13.71 28.51
CA VAL A 276 28.13 -12.56 28.59
C VAL A 276 27.33 -12.68 29.91
N VAL A 277 27.14 -11.54 30.57
CA VAL A 277 26.24 -11.45 31.73
C VAL A 277 24.79 -11.44 31.18
N VAL A 278 24.00 -12.42 31.60
CA VAL A 278 22.57 -12.48 31.29
C VAL A 278 21.82 -12.27 32.58
N ASP A 279 21.14 -11.11 32.71
CA ASP A 279 20.17 -10.89 33.77
C ASP A 279 18.97 -11.80 33.55
N ALA A 280 18.84 -12.82 34.38
CA ALA A 280 17.62 -13.65 34.39
C ALA A 280 16.55 -12.87 35.19
N TYR A 281 15.60 -12.24 34.47
CA TYR A 281 14.35 -11.77 35.04
C TYR A 281 13.37 -12.89 35.31
#